data_0c066100d231e7333d00408dfeef16d7
#
_entry.id   0c066100d231e7333d00408dfeef16d7
#
_cell.length_a   1.000
_cell.length_b   1.000
_cell.length_c   1.000
_cell.angle_alpha   90.00
_cell.angle_beta   90.00
_cell.angle_gamma   90.00
#
_symmetry.space_group_name_H-M   'P 1'
#
loop_
_entity.id
_entity.type
_entity.pdbx_description
1 polymer ?
#
loop_
_entity_poly.entity_id
_entity_poly.type
_entity_poly.pdbx_seq_one_letter_code
_entity_poly.pdbx_strand_id
1 'polypeptide(L)'
;IEDGKTGLLCNDEKDWEEKLSKMIEDKEYREEIASNAYHEVMTKHVTTKSGLGIAEFIKSKLRKNICFVLPSPNISGGIMVAIKHGIILKKHGYDVTMINVNRKTRNVDKLYEKEDYIFVVSNYRTEMTMYIDSMVATMWLTLEEVQKYYNCKHKKYLVQGMETRFYKPGEFEKKKANATYCNIFNIDYLTISKWCEKWLKEDFKTEAKYAPNGLDLSIFPVRKRTFEGKIKILIEGNSKD
;
A
#
# COMPACT_ATOMS: atom_id res chain seq x y z
N ILE A 1 -40.24 -12.79 -2.52
CA ILE A 1 -41.61 -12.95 -2.03
C ILE A 1 -41.65 -14.27 -1.29
N GLU A 2 -42.17 -14.25 -0.04
CA GLU A 2 -42.48 -15.43 0.76
C GLU A 2 -44.00 -15.63 0.69
N ASP A 3 -44.45 -16.78 0.10
CA ASP A 3 -45.86 -17.02 -0.14
C ASP A 3 -46.70 -17.01 1.13
N GLY A 4 -47.83 -16.35 1.13
CA GLY A 4 -48.71 -16.17 2.26
C GLY A 4 -48.21 -15.22 3.36
N LYS A 5 -47.02 -14.58 3.18
CA LYS A 5 -46.43 -13.72 4.21
C LYS A 5 -46.07 -12.33 3.66
N THR A 6 -45.35 -12.25 2.56
CA THR A 6 -44.96 -10.98 1.95
C THR A 6 -45.52 -10.80 0.53
N GLY A 7 -46.43 -11.68 0.15
CA GLY A 7 -47.12 -11.72 -1.12
C GLY A 7 -47.75 -13.10 -1.32
N LEU A 8 -48.40 -13.27 -2.46
CA LEU A 8 -49.02 -14.55 -2.85
C LEU A 8 -48.39 -15.01 -4.17
N LEU A 9 -47.97 -16.27 -4.20
CA LEU A 9 -47.50 -16.94 -5.38
C LEU A 9 -48.60 -17.89 -5.86
N CYS A 10 -49.05 -17.80 -7.09
CA CYS A 10 -50.11 -18.63 -7.64
C CYS A 10 -49.52 -19.62 -8.64
N ASN A 11 -49.94 -20.88 -8.57
CA ASN A 11 -49.44 -21.96 -9.42
C ASN A 11 -50.33 -22.19 -10.65
N ASP A 12 -51.62 -21.96 -10.47
CA ASP A 12 -52.63 -22.12 -11.54
C ASP A 12 -53.77 -21.11 -11.37
N GLU A 13 -54.75 -21.15 -12.29
CA GLU A 13 -55.88 -20.22 -12.33
C GLU A 13 -56.78 -20.37 -11.11
N LYS A 14 -56.99 -21.59 -10.64
CA LYS A 14 -57.83 -21.88 -9.46
C LYS A 14 -57.17 -21.36 -8.17
N ASP A 15 -55.89 -21.60 -8.00
CA ASP A 15 -55.11 -21.09 -6.85
C ASP A 15 -55.08 -19.54 -6.85
N TRP A 16 -55.04 -18.94 -8.05
CA TRP A 16 -55.12 -17.50 -8.19
C TRP A 16 -56.50 -16.95 -7.77
N GLU A 17 -57.59 -17.58 -8.19
CA GLU A 17 -58.95 -17.18 -7.83
C GLU A 17 -59.19 -17.30 -6.32
N GLU A 18 -58.77 -18.41 -5.72
CA GLU A 18 -58.92 -18.64 -4.29
C GLU A 18 -58.14 -17.60 -3.47
N LYS A 19 -56.86 -17.35 -3.81
CA LYS A 19 -56.00 -16.38 -3.11
C LYS A 19 -56.49 -14.96 -3.28
N LEU A 20 -56.94 -14.59 -4.49
CA LEU A 20 -57.51 -13.28 -4.74
C LEU A 20 -58.78 -13.03 -3.99
N SER A 21 -59.72 -14.00 -4.00
CA SER A 21 -60.96 -13.93 -3.22
C SER A 21 -60.70 -13.72 -1.74
N LYS A 22 -59.76 -14.47 -1.16
CA LYS A 22 -59.33 -14.29 0.21
C LYS A 22 -58.77 -12.88 0.47
N MET A 23 -57.98 -12.35 -0.43
CA MET A 23 -57.43 -10.99 -0.30
C MET A 23 -58.51 -9.90 -0.38
N ILE A 24 -59.59 -10.16 -1.09
CA ILE A 24 -60.74 -9.25 -1.19
C ILE A 24 -61.60 -9.30 0.06
N GLU A 25 -61.94 -10.49 0.50
CA GLU A 25 -62.88 -10.76 1.61
C GLU A 25 -62.26 -10.54 3.00
N ASP A 26 -61.01 -10.93 3.19
CA ASP A 26 -60.32 -10.85 4.46
C ASP A 26 -59.44 -9.62 4.52
N LYS A 27 -59.94 -8.56 5.17
CA LYS A 27 -59.24 -7.29 5.31
C LYS A 27 -57.99 -7.43 6.20
N GLU A 28 -58.07 -8.19 7.28
CA GLU A 28 -56.95 -8.33 8.24
C GLU A 28 -55.79 -9.09 7.59
N TYR A 29 -56.06 -10.17 6.87
CA TYR A 29 -55.09 -10.93 6.12
C TYR A 29 -54.41 -10.08 5.06
N ARG A 30 -55.16 -9.26 4.32
CA ARG A 30 -54.61 -8.33 3.32
C ARG A 30 -53.70 -7.28 3.93
N GLU A 31 -54.10 -6.71 5.07
CA GLU A 31 -53.30 -5.69 5.74
C GLU A 31 -52.01 -6.30 6.35
N GLU A 32 -52.10 -7.52 6.88
CA GLU A 32 -50.92 -8.25 7.37
C GLU A 32 -49.88 -8.50 6.26
N ILE A 33 -50.32 -9.06 5.14
CA ILE A 33 -49.43 -9.29 3.97
C ILE A 33 -48.83 -7.98 3.47
N ALA A 34 -49.65 -6.93 3.35
CA ALA A 34 -49.17 -5.62 2.90
C ALA A 34 -48.14 -5.02 3.88
N SER A 35 -48.38 -5.10 5.17
CA SER A 35 -47.47 -4.64 6.21
C SER A 35 -46.14 -5.41 6.20
N ASN A 36 -46.21 -6.73 6.10
CA ASN A 36 -45.05 -7.59 6.02
C ASN A 36 -44.23 -7.31 4.74
N ALA A 37 -44.88 -7.15 3.60
CA ALA A 37 -44.24 -6.79 2.34
C ALA A 37 -43.56 -5.42 2.41
N TYR A 38 -44.25 -4.43 2.97
CA TYR A 38 -43.68 -3.09 3.18
C TYR A 38 -42.43 -3.16 4.08
N HIS A 39 -42.55 -3.87 5.21
CA HIS A 39 -41.41 -4.03 6.12
C HIS A 39 -40.22 -4.72 5.45
N GLU A 40 -40.46 -5.78 4.68
CA GLU A 40 -39.43 -6.51 3.92
C GLU A 40 -38.69 -5.56 2.93
N VAL A 41 -39.46 -4.78 2.16
CA VAL A 41 -38.89 -3.82 1.19
C VAL A 41 -38.08 -2.75 1.91
N MET A 42 -38.63 -2.15 2.96
CA MET A 42 -37.97 -1.06 3.69
C MET A 42 -36.73 -1.53 4.47
N THR A 43 -36.70 -2.80 4.86
CA THR A 43 -35.58 -3.37 5.61
C THR A 43 -34.47 -3.96 4.74
N LYS A 44 -34.81 -4.53 3.57
CA LYS A 44 -33.87 -5.29 2.76
C LYS A 44 -33.63 -4.76 1.36
N HIS A 45 -34.62 -4.09 0.75
CA HIS A 45 -34.62 -3.81 -0.69
C HIS A 45 -34.56 -2.31 -1.06
N VAL A 46 -34.36 -1.43 -0.07
CA VAL A 46 -34.17 0.00 -0.38
C VAL A 46 -32.81 0.24 -1.02
N THR A 47 -32.76 1.15 -1.99
CA THR A 47 -31.56 1.47 -2.78
C THR A 47 -30.35 1.83 -1.91
N THR A 48 -30.58 2.50 -0.78
CA THR A 48 -29.52 2.85 0.16
C THR A 48 -28.80 1.62 0.74
N LYS A 49 -29.54 0.55 1.04
CA LYS A 49 -28.95 -0.70 1.55
C LYS A 49 -28.27 -1.51 0.46
N SER A 50 -28.87 -1.58 -0.72
CA SER A 50 -28.21 -2.20 -1.88
C SER A 50 -26.90 -1.46 -2.23
N GLY A 51 -26.91 -0.14 -2.16
CA GLY A 51 -25.72 0.69 -2.37
C GLY A 51 -24.63 0.44 -1.34
N LEU A 52 -24.97 0.22 -0.06
CA LEU A 52 -24.01 -0.16 0.98
C LEU A 52 -23.36 -1.52 0.69
N GLY A 53 -24.13 -2.51 0.27
CA GLY A 53 -23.59 -3.83 -0.10
C GLY A 53 -22.61 -3.74 -1.29
N ILE A 54 -22.92 -2.94 -2.29
CA ILE A 54 -22.01 -2.66 -3.41
C ILE A 54 -20.74 -1.96 -2.90
N ALA A 55 -20.88 -0.96 -2.05
CA ALA A 55 -19.75 -0.23 -1.49
C ALA A 55 -18.85 -1.14 -0.64
N GLU A 56 -19.42 -2.02 0.16
CA GLU A 56 -18.68 -3.03 0.94
C GLU A 56 -17.97 -4.03 0.03
N PHE A 57 -18.63 -4.52 -1.01
CA PHE A 57 -18.01 -5.39 -2.01
C PHE A 57 -16.82 -4.71 -2.69
N ILE A 58 -17.01 -3.48 -3.17
CA ILE A 58 -15.92 -2.70 -3.78
C ILE A 58 -14.77 -2.51 -2.79
N LYS A 59 -15.05 -2.09 -1.55
CA LYS A 59 -14.02 -1.93 -0.51
C LYS A 59 -13.26 -3.23 -0.23
N SER A 60 -13.93 -4.38 -0.24
CA SER A 60 -13.29 -5.68 -0.03
C SER A 60 -12.32 -6.08 -1.15
N LYS A 61 -12.51 -5.50 -2.36
CA LYS A 61 -11.66 -5.75 -3.54
C LYS A 61 -10.60 -4.70 -3.77
N LEU A 62 -10.76 -3.51 -3.16
CA LEU A 62 -9.75 -2.46 -3.26
C LEU A 62 -8.53 -2.82 -2.40
N ARG A 63 -7.45 -3.21 -3.07
CA ARG A 63 -6.14 -3.32 -2.45
C ARG A 63 -5.45 -1.97 -2.55
N LYS A 64 -4.82 -1.55 -1.46
CA LYS A 64 -3.96 -0.36 -1.49
C LYS A 64 -2.70 -0.71 -2.28
N ASN A 65 -2.38 0.10 -3.26
CA ASN A 65 -1.18 -0.09 -4.05
C ASN A 65 -0.05 0.85 -3.56
N ILE A 66 1.15 0.28 -3.47
CA ILE A 66 2.35 0.98 -3.04
C ILE A 66 3.43 0.79 -4.10
N CYS A 67 4.03 1.90 -4.53
CA CYS A 67 5.11 1.89 -5.50
C CYS A 67 6.40 2.40 -4.87
N PHE A 68 7.45 1.59 -4.90
CA PHE A 68 8.81 2.02 -4.57
C PHE A 68 9.56 2.41 -5.83
N VAL A 69 10.18 3.58 -5.81
CA VAL A 69 10.99 4.07 -6.93
C VAL A 69 12.48 3.90 -6.59
N LEU A 70 13.13 3.03 -7.33
CA LEU A 70 14.53 2.64 -7.13
C LEU A 70 15.45 3.41 -8.07
N PRO A 71 16.65 3.84 -7.61
CA PRO A 71 17.63 4.55 -8.46
C PRO A 71 18.30 3.60 -9.47
N SER A 72 18.37 2.33 -9.15
CA SER A 72 18.98 1.26 -9.95
C SER A 72 18.41 -0.09 -9.52
N PRO A 73 18.38 -1.10 -10.41
CA PRO A 73 18.00 -2.47 -10.04
C PRO A 73 19.16 -3.23 -9.38
N ASN A 74 20.36 -2.66 -9.34
CA ASN A 74 21.54 -3.32 -8.76
C ASN A 74 21.36 -3.51 -7.26
N ILE A 75 21.61 -4.72 -6.79
CA ILE A 75 21.51 -5.05 -5.37
C ILE A 75 22.50 -4.22 -4.56
N SER A 76 21.96 -3.43 -3.64
CA SER A 76 22.70 -2.68 -2.62
C SER A 76 21.94 -2.71 -1.32
N GLY A 77 22.56 -2.32 -0.21
CA GLY A 77 21.92 -2.31 1.10
C GLY A 77 20.58 -1.55 1.10
N GLY A 78 20.54 -0.36 0.53
CA GLY A 78 19.33 0.46 0.47
C GLY A 78 18.23 -0.11 -0.42
N ILE A 79 18.60 -0.73 -1.54
CA ILE A 79 17.64 -1.39 -2.43
C ILE A 79 17.07 -2.64 -1.76
N MET A 80 17.88 -3.43 -1.08
CA MET A 80 17.42 -4.61 -0.34
C MET A 80 16.45 -4.23 0.79
N VAL A 81 16.65 -3.09 1.44
CA VAL A 81 15.70 -2.56 2.42
C VAL A 81 14.35 -2.31 1.77
N ALA A 82 14.31 -1.60 0.65
CA ALA A 82 13.06 -1.33 -0.07
C ALA A 82 12.36 -2.61 -0.54
N ILE A 83 13.11 -3.58 -1.05
CA ILE A 83 12.59 -4.90 -1.48
C ILE A 83 11.97 -5.64 -0.30
N LYS A 84 12.66 -5.72 0.84
CA LYS A 84 12.13 -6.39 2.04
C LYS A 84 10.87 -5.73 2.56
N HIS A 85 10.82 -4.39 2.58
CA HIS A 85 9.58 -3.67 2.92
C HIS A 85 8.45 -4.00 1.94
N GLY A 86 8.74 -4.07 0.65
CA GLY A 86 7.76 -4.47 -0.37
C GLY A 86 7.21 -5.88 -0.16
N ILE A 87 8.08 -6.85 0.13
CA ILE A 87 7.68 -8.24 0.43
C ILE A 87 6.76 -8.28 1.65
N ILE A 88 7.12 -7.57 2.73
CA ILE A 88 6.30 -7.51 3.95
C ILE A 88 4.94 -6.90 3.64
N LEU A 89 4.90 -5.78 2.93
CA LEU A 89 3.66 -5.12 2.57
C LEU A 89 2.75 -6.02 1.72
N LYS A 90 3.32 -6.75 0.77
CA LYS A 90 2.55 -7.71 -0.03
C LYS A 90 1.97 -8.83 0.81
N LYS A 91 2.71 -9.39 1.77
CA LYS A 91 2.20 -10.36 2.74
C LYS A 91 1.03 -9.81 3.58
N HIS A 92 0.96 -8.49 3.75
CA HIS A 92 -0.14 -7.80 4.43
C HIS A 92 -1.27 -7.34 3.48
N GLY A 93 -1.31 -7.84 2.25
CA GLY A 93 -2.41 -7.62 1.30
C GLY A 93 -2.33 -6.32 0.50
N TYR A 94 -1.16 -5.66 0.47
CA TYR A 94 -0.94 -4.54 -0.43
C TYR A 94 -0.50 -5.02 -1.82
N ASP A 95 -0.91 -4.31 -2.86
CA ASP A 95 -0.30 -4.48 -4.18
C ASP A 95 0.98 -3.64 -4.23
N VAL A 96 2.10 -4.29 -4.50
CA VAL A 96 3.41 -3.63 -4.47
C VAL A 96 4.04 -3.65 -5.86
N THR A 97 4.48 -2.48 -6.30
CA THR A 97 5.23 -2.29 -7.55
C THR A 97 6.58 -1.66 -7.23
N MET A 98 7.63 -2.11 -7.89
CA MET A 98 8.93 -1.45 -7.85
C MET A 98 9.30 -0.91 -9.22
N ILE A 99 9.69 0.36 -9.26
CA ILE A 99 10.06 1.05 -10.49
C ILE A 99 11.53 1.37 -10.43
N ASN A 100 12.23 1.02 -11.50
CA ASN A 100 13.60 1.42 -11.71
C ASN A 100 13.66 2.64 -12.63
N VAL A 101 14.31 3.70 -12.19
CA VAL A 101 14.49 4.91 -13.00
C VAL A 101 15.73 4.87 -13.90
N ASN A 102 16.60 3.90 -13.72
CA ASN A 102 17.79 3.74 -14.55
C ASN A 102 17.45 3.10 -15.90
N ARG A 103 17.41 3.92 -16.95
CA ARG A 103 17.06 3.51 -18.30
C ARG A 103 18.07 2.60 -18.99
N LYS A 104 19.28 2.45 -18.44
CA LYS A 104 20.38 1.67 -19.06
C LYS A 104 20.30 0.17 -18.74
N THR A 105 19.52 -0.24 -17.77
CA THR A 105 19.38 -1.64 -17.36
C THR A 105 18.21 -2.32 -18.07
N ARG A 106 18.52 -3.21 -19.01
CA ARG A 106 17.53 -3.92 -19.86
C ARG A 106 16.99 -5.23 -19.27
N ASN A 107 17.59 -5.79 -18.22
CA ASN A 107 17.26 -7.11 -17.68
C ASN A 107 16.92 -7.03 -16.18
N VAL A 108 15.92 -6.22 -15.85
CA VAL A 108 15.49 -6.05 -14.44
C VAL A 108 14.73 -7.28 -13.94
N ASP A 109 14.00 -7.96 -14.84
CA ASP A 109 13.14 -9.09 -14.51
C ASP A 109 13.91 -10.27 -13.92
N LYS A 110 15.13 -10.53 -14.40
CA LYS A 110 15.97 -11.64 -13.91
C LYS A 110 16.48 -11.49 -12.47
N LEU A 111 16.56 -10.27 -11.95
CA LEU A 111 17.02 -10.01 -10.58
C LEU A 111 15.97 -10.38 -9.52
N TYR A 112 14.71 -10.47 -9.91
CA TYR A 112 13.57 -10.63 -9.02
C TYR A 112 12.72 -11.86 -9.32
N GLU A 113 13.12 -12.70 -10.28
CA GLU A 113 12.42 -13.95 -10.65
C GLU A 113 12.26 -14.95 -9.48
N LYS A 114 13.11 -14.85 -8.46
CA LYS A 114 13.03 -15.71 -7.26
C LYS A 114 12.04 -15.23 -6.21
N GLU A 115 11.59 -14.00 -6.33
CA GLU A 115 10.68 -13.36 -5.39
C GLU A 115 9.33 -13.15 -6.11
N ASP A 116 8.46 -14.14 -6.10
CA ASP A 116 7.11 -14.16 -6.73
C ASP A 116 6.19 -12.99 -6.34
N TYR A 117 6.74 -11.96 -5.70
CA TYR A 117 5.96 -10.97 -4.98
C TYR A 117 6.04 -9.56 -5.54
N ILE A 118 7.06 -9.25 -6.31
CA ILE A 118 7.33 -7.87 -6.72
C ILE A 118 7.43 -7.79 -8.23
N PHE A 119 6.61 -6.93 -8.79
CA PHE A 119 6.68 -6.57 -10.20
C PHE A 119 7.59 -5.37 -10.38
N VAL A 120 8.61 -5.47 -11.23
CA VAL A 120 9.53 -4.35 -11.53
C VAL A 120 9.30 -3.86 -12.94
N VAL A 121 8.97 -2.58 -13.07
CA VAL A 121 8.78 -1.91 -14.35
C VAL A 121 10.05 -1.12 -14.69
N SER A 122 10.67 -1.41 -15.82
CA SER A 122 11.91 -0.75 -16.23
C SER A 122 11.70 0.62 -16.88
N ASN A 123 10.51 0.94 -17.37
CA ASN A 123 10.25 2.12 -18.16
C ASN A 123 9.14 2.99 -17.57
N TYR A 124 9.53 3.87 -16.67
CA TYR A 124 8.68 4.74 -15.88
C TYR A 124 7.66 5.60 -16.68
N ARG A 125 7.97 6.05 -17.89
CA ARG A 125 7.17 7.08 -18.57
C ARG A 125 5.99 6.58 -19.38
N THR A 126 6.00 5.33 -19.82
CA THR A 126 5.02 4.82 -20.79
C THR A 126 3.92 3.95 -20.16
N GLU A 127 4.14 3.42 -18.97
CA GLU A 127 3.27 2.41 -18.38
C GLU A 127 2.48 2.87 -17.15
N MET A 128 2.84 4.06 -16.61
CA MET A 128 2.21 4.52 -15.37
C MET A 128 1.15 5.58 -15.61
N THR A 129 -0.01 5.14 -16.05
CA THR A 129 -1.24 5.95 -15.99
C THR A 129 -2.10 5.56 -14.80
N MET A 130 -1.73 4.49 -14.08
CA MET A 130 -2.49 3.94 -12.98
C MET A 130 -2.48 4.85 -11.75
N TYR A 131 -3.57 4.85 -11.02
CA TYR A 131 -3.64 5.51 -9.73
C TYR A 131 -2.79 4.75 -8.70
N ILE A 132 -1.98 5.48 -7.93
CA ILE A 132 -1.13 4.95 -6.86
C ILE A 132 -1.54 5.55 -5.52
N ASP A 133 -1.82 4.70 -4.54
CA ASP A 133 -2.15 5.18 -3.18
C ASP A 133 -0.92 5.78 -2.49
N SER A 134 0.23 5.13 -2.60
CA SER A 134 1.47 5.63 -2.00
C SER A 134 2.67 5.36 -2.90
N MET A 135 3.41 6.39 -3.23
CA MET A 135 4.66 6.32 -4.00
C MET A 135 5.84 6.72 -3.11
N VAL A 136 6.84 5.86 -3.04
CA VAL A 136 7.97 5.98 -2.11
C VAL A 136 9.27 6.16 -2.88
N ALA A 137 9.87 7.35 -2.78
CA ALA A 137 11.25 7.56 -3.20
C ALA A 137 12.20 6.83 -2.24
N THR A 138 13.25 6.19 -2.77
CA THR A 138 14.23 5.45 -1.97
C THR A 138 15.62 6.07 -1.98
N MET A 139 15.79 7.11 -2.77
CA MET A 139 17.00 7.92 -2.89
C MET A 139 16.64 9.32 -3.40
N TRP A 140 17.48 10.33 -3.17
CA TRP A 140 17.26 11.70 -3.63
C TRP A 140 17.00 11.80 -5.15
N LEU A 141 17.67 10.99 -5.96
CA LEU A 141 17.45 10.91 -7.41
C LEU A 141 16.04 10.47 -7.79
N THR A 142 15.44 9.63 -6.98
CA THR A 142 14.10 9.08 -7.25
C THR A 142 12.98 9.98 -6.75
N LEU A 143 13.31 10.96 -5.90
CA LEU A 143 12.32 11.89 -5.37
C LEU A 143 11.75 12.79 -6.46
N GLU A 144 12.57 13.24 -7.40
CA GLU A 144 12.12 14.05 -8.54
C GLU A 144 11.06 13.31 -9.38
N GLU A 145 11.23 12.01 -9.59
CA GLU A 145 10.27 11.19 -10.32
C GLU A 145 8.95 11.00 -9.52
N VAL A 146 9.06 10.80 -8.22
CA VAL A 146 7.89 10.75 -7.33
C VAL A 146 7.13 12.08 -7.32
N GLN A 147 7.85 13.20 -7.32
CA GLN A 147 7.23 14.53 -7.35
C GLN A 147 6.47 14.80 -8.64
N LYS A 148 7.03 14.39 -9.78
CA LYS A 148 6.43 14.58 -11.10
C LYS A 148 5.20 13.72 -11.34
N TYR A 149 5.06 12.62 -10.62
CA TYR A 149 3.94 11.72 -10.80
C TYR A 149 2.65 12.33 -10.25
N TYR A 150 1.69 12.60 -11.13
CA TYR A 150 0.46 13.34 -10.77
C TYR A 150 -0.66 12.46 -10.21
N ASN A 151 -0.74 11.18 -10.62
CA ASN A 151 -1.82 10.27 -10.26
C ASN A 151 -1.51 9.44 -8.99
N CYS A 152 -1.02 10.12 -7.94
CA CYS A 152 -0.62 9.52 -6.67
C CYS A 152 -1.23 10.29 -5.50
N LYS A 153 -1.83 9.56 -4.55
CA LYS A 153 -2.46 10.15 -3.38
C LYS A 153 -1.45 10.60 -2.33
N HIS A 154 -0.46 9.75 -2.01
CA HIS A 154 0.52 10.02 -0.98
C HIS A 154 1.94 9.84 -1.53
N LYS A 155 2.74 10.87 -1.42
CA LYS A 155 4.15 10.85 -1.81
C LYS A 155 5.01 10.76 -0.57
N LYS A 156 6.00 9.86 -0.60
CA LYS A 156 6.85 9.58 0.55
C LYS A 156 8.31 9.51 0.12
N TYR A 157 9.19 9.84 1.06
CA TYR A 157 10.63 9.68 0.87
C TYR A 157 11.22 8.86 2.01
N LEU A 158 11.78 7.69 1.69
CA LEU A 158 12.51 6.83 2.60
C LEU A 158 13.98 7.26 2.62
N VAL A 159 14.34 8.10 3.58
CA VAL A 159 15.72 8.58 3.78
C VAL A 159 16.49 7.53 4.57
N GLN A 160 17.47 6.91 3.91
CA GLN A 160 18.27 5.83 4.48
C GLN A 160 19.63 6.29 5.02
N GLY A 161 20.04 7.50 4.69
CA GLY A 161 21.31 8.10 5.12
C GLY A 161 21.48 9.50 4.56
N MET A 162 22.60 10.13 4.90
CA MET A 162 22.99 11.45 4.37
C MET A 162 23.63 11.28 2.98
N GLU A 163 22.79 11.20 1.95
CA GLU A 163 23.24 10.92 0.57
C GLU A 163 24.12 12.04 -0.03
N THR A 164 24.08 13.23 0.54
CA THR A 164 24.99 14.34 0.18
C THR A 164 26.46 14.03 0.45
N ARG A 165 26.76 13.02 1.29
CA ARG A 165 28.13 12.56 1.53
C ARG A 165 28.74 11.81 0.34
N PHE A 166 27.92 11.36 -0.60
CA PHE A 166 28.42 10.73 -1.83
C PHE A 166 29.10 11.71 -2.80
N TYR A 167 28.96 13.01 -2.56
CA TYR A 167 29.39 14.07 -3.47
C TYR A 167 30.40 15.02 -2.80
N LYS A 168 31.35 15.53 -3.60
CA LYS A 168 32.32 16.52 -3.14
C LYS A 168 31.66 17.89 -2.87
N PRO A 169 32.24 18.71 -2.01
CA PRO A 169 31.82 20.10 -1.86
C PRO A 169 31.80 20.84 -3.21
N GLY A 170 30.71 21.55 -3.49
CA GLY A 170 30.55 22.32 -4.73
C GLY A 170 29.90 21.58 -5.90
N GLU A 171 29.81 20.23 -5.87
CA GLU A 171 29.13 19.48 -6.91
C GLU A 171 27.63 19.79 -6.95
N PHE A 172 27.08 19.84 -8.17
CA PHE A 172 25.69 20.18 -8.40
C PHE A 172 24.74 19.13 -7.80
N GLU A 173 25.12 17.87 -7.90
CA GLU A 173 24.40 16.73 -7.32
C GLU A 173 24.27 16.86 -5.80
N LYS A 174 25.33 17.36 -5.14
CA LYS A 174 25.28 17.60 -3.68
C LYS A 174 24.25 18.64 -3.32
N LYS A 175 24.15 19.72 -4.10
CA LYS A 175 23.15 20.78 -3.89
C LYS A 175 21.73 20.25 -4.11
N LYS A 176 21.52 19.47 -5.17
CA LYS A 176 20.24 18.82 -5.46
C LYS A 176 19.82 17.84 -4.34
N ALA A 177 20.73 16.95 -3.93
CA ALA A 177 20.48 16.02 -2.84
C ALA A 177 20.12 16.77 -1.55
N ASN A 178 20.84 17.83 -1.23
CA ASN A 178 20.57 18.66 -0.06
C ASN A 178 19.17 19.30 -0.10
N ALA A 179 18.75 19.79 -1.27
CA ALA A 179 17.44 20.39 -1.47
C ALA A 179 16.28 19.39 -1.24
N THR A 180 16.52 18.08 -1.45
CA THR A 180 15.50 17.05 -1.24
C THR A 180 15.14 16.83 0.23
N TYR A 181 15.98 17.27 1.15
CA TYR A 181 15.71 17.15 2.59
C TYR A 181 14.87 18.30 3.15
N CYS A 182 14.77 19.41 2.42
CA CYS A 182 13.85 20.49 2.74
C CYS A 182 12.45 20.13 2.29
N ASN A 183 11.49 20.04 3.23
CA ASN A 183 10.12 19.62 2.91
C ASN A 183 9.29 20.74 2.25
N ILE A 184 9.74 21.20 1.08
CA ILE A 184 9.04 22.24 0.29
C ILE A 184 7.90 21.68 -0.57
N PHE A 185 7.76 20.35 -0.68
CA PHE A 185 6.82 19.69 -1.59
C PHE A 185 5.71 18.92 -0.85
N ASN A 186 5.56 19.11 0.45
CA ASN A 186 4.58 18.42 1.29
C ASN A 186 4.63 16.89 1.12
N ILE A 187 5.82 16.32 1.32
CA ILE A 187 6.11 14.89 1.23
C ILE A 187 6.24 14.32 2.64
N ASP A 188 5.74 13.13 2.87
CA ASP A 188 5.96 12.40 4.11
C ASP A 188 7.37 11.79 4.12
N TYR A 189 8.17 12.14 5.11
CA TYR A 189 9.50 11.57 5.28
C TYR A 189 9.48 10.37 6.22
N LEU A 190 10.16 9.30 5.78
CA LEU A 190 10.42 8.09 6.57
C LEU A 190 11.91 7.93 6.72
N THR A 191 12.37 7.42 7.85
CA THR A 191 13.80 7.13 8.03
C THR A 191 14.04 5.88 8.85
N ILE A 192 15.14 5.20 8.59
CA ILE A 192 15.51 3.92 9.22
C ILE A 192 16.31 4.10 10.50
N SER A 193 16.74 5.32 10.86
CA SER A 193 17.57 5.56 12.04
C SER A 193 17.16 6.81 12.81
N LYS A 194 17.30 6.75 14.12
CA LYS A 194 17.08 7.89 15.02
C LYS A 194 18.06 9.05 14.74
N TRP A 195 19.24 8.72 14.24
CA TRP A 195 20.21 9.72 13.84
C TRP A 195 19.72 10.52 12.63
N CYS A 196 19.19 9.84 11.59
CA CYS A 196 18.62 10.53 10.43
C CYS A 196 17.38 11.36 10.82
N GLU A 197 16.54 10.85 11.70
CA GLU A 197 15.36 11.58 12.20
C GLU A 197 15.78 12.91 12.86
N LYS A 198 16.76 12.83 13.78
CA LYS A 198 17.30 13.99 14.49
C LYS A 198 17.96 14.98 13.52
N TRP A 199 18.82 14.49 12.63
CA TRP A 199 19.52 15.28 11.64
C TRP A 199 18.56 16.03 10.70
N LEU A 200 17.54 15.36 10.13
CA LEU A 200 16.54 15.98 9.28
C LEU A 200 15.80 17.11 10.01
N LYS A 201 15.47 16.88 11.27
CA LYS A 201 14.78 17.88 12.10
C LYS A 201 15.67 19.09 12.42
N GLU A 202 16.90 18.86 12.84
CA GLU A 202 17.82 19.91 13.29
C GLU A 202 18.32 20.77 12.12
N ASP A 203 18.78 20.15 11.02
CA ASP A 203 19.43 20.85 9.91
C ASP A 203 18.43 21.35 8.84
N PHE A 204 17.34 20.59 8.61
CA PHE A 204 16.39 20.89 7.51
C PHE A 204 14.98 21.27 8.00
N LYS A 205 14.74 21.26 9.30
CA LYS A 205 13.39 21.50 9.88
C LYS A 205 12.33 20.56 9.31
N THR A 206 12.75 19.35 8.89
CA THR A 206 11.90 18.32 8.29
C THR A 206 11.60 17.24 9.29
N GLU A 207 10.31 17.06 9.59
CA GLU A 207 9.85 15.96 10.44
C GLU A 207 9.83 14.66 9.62
N ALA A 208 10.40 13.61 10.19
CA ALA A 208 10.42 12.28 9.58
C ALA A 208 9.91 11.24 10.58
N LYS A 209 9.18 10.25 10.07
CA LYS A 209 8.74 9.13 10.90
C LYS A 209 9.82 8.05 10.93
N TYR A 210 10.24 7.68 12.12
CA TYR A 210 11.19 6.59 12.33
C TYR A 210 10.53 5.23 12.07
N ALA A 211 11.10 4.48 11.13
CA ALA A 211 10.72 3.12 10.78
C ALA A 211 12.00 2.26 10.72
N PRO A 212 12.41 1.62 11.82
CA PRO A 212 13.67 0.90 11.89
C PRO A 212 13.71 -0.31 10.97
N ASN A 213 14.90 -0.60 10.45
CA ASN A 213 15.15 -1.87 9.79
C ASN A 213 15.10 -3.01 10.82
N GLY A 214 14.40 -4.08 10.46
CA GLY A 214 14.39 -5.32 11.24
C GLY A 214 15.49 -6.28 10.82
N LEU A 215 15.80 -7.22 11.70
CA LEU A 215 16.61 -8.40 11.38
C LEU A 215 15.69 -9.56 10.99
N ASP A 216 16.09 -10.26 9.94
CA ASP A 216 15.43 -11.51 9.56
C ASP A 216 15.97 -12.64 10.45
N LEU A 217 15.17 -13.06 11.43
CA LEU A 217 15.58 -14.08 12.40
C LEU A 217 15.74 -15.47 11.78
N SER A 218 15.22 -15.72 10.59
CA SER A 218 15.48 -16.97 9.85
C SER A 218 16.91 -17.03 9.32
N ILE A 219 17.49 -15.86 9.00
CA ILE A 219 18.87 -15.72 8.54
C ILE A 219 19.80 -15.48 9.73
N PHE A 220 19.35 -14.69 10.70
CA PHE A 220 20.12 -14.31 11.89
C PHE A 220 19.45 -14.84 13.17
N PRO A 221 19.51 -16.14 13.43
CA PRO A 221 18.85 -16.72 14.59
C PRO A 221 19.47 -16.21 15.90
N VAL A 222 18.62 -16.01 16.89
CA VAL A 222 19.09 -15.67 18.25
C VAL A 222 19.90 -16.85 18.79
N ARG A 223 21.16 -16.60 19.10
CA ARG A 223 22.05 -17.60 19.71
C ARG A 223 22.31 -17.22 21.17
N LYS A 224 22.31 -18.23 22.06
CA LYS A 224 22.74 -18.04 23.44
C LYS A 224 24.23 -17.68 23.43
N ARG A 225 24.58 -16.54 24.03
CA ARG A 225 25.98 -16.13 24.18
C ARG A 225 26.56 -16.80 25.40
N THR A 226 27.72 -17.42 25.24
CA THR A 226 28.56 -17.87 26.32
C THR A 226 29.78 -16.95 26.35
N PHE A 227 30.12 -16.41 27.51
CA PHE A 227 31.32 -15.58 27.69
C PHE A 227 32.52 -16.41 28.15
N GLU A 228 32.52 -17.70 27.81
CA GLU A 228 33.61 -18.62 28.08
C GLU A 228 34.68 -18.49 27.00
N GLY A 229 35.94 -18.43 27.43
CA GLY A 229 37.11 -18.35 26.54
C GLY A 229 37.49 -16.94 26.12
N LYS A 230 38.19 -16.83 24.98
CA LYS A 230 38.66 -15.53 24.47
C LYS A 230 37.51 -14.66 23.98
N ILE A 231 37.44 -13.41 24.45
CA ILE A 231 36.50 -12.42 23.98
C ILE A 231 36.82 -12.07 22.51
N LYS A 232 35.81 -12.21 21.63
CA LYS A 232 35.89 -11.78 20.22
C LYS A 232 35.14 -10.47 20.08
N ILE A 233 35.85 -9.44 19.64
CA ILE A 233 35.29 -8.12 19.35
C ILE A 233 35.25 -7.97 17.84
N LEU A 234 34.04 -7.73 17.28
CA LEU A 234 33.85 -7.35 15.88
C LEU A 234 33.82 -5.82 15.81
N ILE A 235 34.70 -5.26 15.01
CA ILE A 235 34.66 -3.84 14.65
C ILE A 235 34.31 -3.77 13.17
N GLU A 236 33.21 -3.05 12.87
CA GLU A 236 32.76 -2.79 11.51
C GLU A 236 32.89 -1.29 11.22
N GLY A 237 33.42 -0.96 10.09
CA GLY A 237 33.58 0.43 9.64
C GLY A 237 34.20 0.49 8.25
N ASN A 238 34.15 1.67 7.64
CA ASN A 238 34.83 1.93 6.38
C ASN A 238 36.17 2.56 6.67
N SER A 239 37.26 1.99 6.14
CA SER A 239 38.63 2.51 6.33
C SER A 239 38.89 3.87 5.67
N LYS A 240 37.91 4.46 5.02
CA LYS A 240 38.00 5.78 4.35
C LYS A 240 37.25 6.89 5.08
N ASP A 241 36.64 6.60 6.23
CA ASP A 241 35.97 7.58 7.08
C ASP A 241 36.88 8.10 8.20
#